data_d62b28cecfa9a8e9c225df248592fcb4
#
_entry.id   d62b28cecfa9a8e9c225df248592fcb4
#
_cell.length_a   1.000
_cell.length_b   1.000
_cell.length_c   1.000
_cell.angle_alpha   90.00
_cell.angle_beta   90.00
_cell.angle_gamma   90.00
#
_symmetry.space_group_name_H-M   'P 1'
#
loop_
_entity.id
_entity.type
_entity.pdbx_description
1 polymer ?
#
loop_
_entity_poly.entity_id
_entity_poly.type
_entity_poly.pdbx_seq_one_letter_code
_entity_poly.pdbx_strand_id
1 'polypeptide(L)'
;MAGIDNDFDKLSKSMNGKSSIVITDENGVEYTAKFPRALVKRMEDEGVTSEYIADTLQKATVSATDEVFERFVLPAFNNDCQKVTLEQLIDLFEGLNDPMTVIQALIVLYMAPVTALFEKKNPTKSRAKFRFV
;
A
#
# COMPACT_ATOMS: atom_id res chain seq x y z
N MET A 1 9.25 -13.00 -17.27
CA MET A 1 9.18 -11.65 -17.69
C MET A 1 9.86 -10.69 -16.71
N ALA A 2 10.98 -10.15 -17.13
CA ALA A 2 11.83 -9.37 -16.23
C ALA A 2 11.23 -8.01 -15.86
N GLY A 3 10.38 -7.43 -16.74
CA GLY A 3 9.92 -6.06 -16.57
C GLY A 3 9.06 -5.82 -15.34
N ILE A 4 8.10 -6.70 -15.07
CA ILE A 4 7.17 -6.51 -13.94
C ILE A 4 7.92 -6.60 -12.62
N ASP A 5 8.77 -7.61 -12.45
CA ASP A 5 9.54 -7.77 -11.23
C ASP A 5 10.50 -6.60 -11.01
N ASN A 6 11.15 -6.15 -12.10
CA ASN A 6 12.06 -5.02 -12.01
C ASN A 6 11.33 -3.73 -11.63
N ASP A 7 10.13 -3.53 -12.17
CA ASP A 7 9.35 -2.34 -11.86
C ASP A 7 8.91 -2.35 -10.40
N PHE A 8 8.49 -3.50 -9.89
CA PHE A 8 8.12 -3.63 -8.49
C PHE A 8 9.31 -3.39 -7.56
N ASP A 9 10.48 -3.93 -7.91
CA ASP A 9 11.71 -3.72 -7.14
C ASP A 9 12.10 -2.25 -7.12
N LYS A 10 12.01 -1.57 -8.25
CA LYS A 10 12.31 -0.14 -8.32
C LYS A 10 11.35 0.66 -7.46
N LEU A 11 10.07 0.32 -7.52
CA LEU A 11 9.05 0.98 -6.70
C LEU A 11 9.32 0.75 -5.23
N SER A 12 9.59 -0.49 -4.84
CA SER A 12 9.89 -0.84 -3.47
C SER A 12 11.08 -0.04 -2.94
N LYS A 13 12.14 0.09 -3.74
CA LYS A 13 13.32 0.87 -3.36
C LYS A 13 13.01 2.34 -3.23
N SER A 14 12.21 2.89 -4.15
CA SER A 14 11.85 4.31 -4.09
C SER A 14 10.94 4.61 -2.90
N MET A 15 10.19 3.61 -2.43
CA MET A 15 9.32 3.73 -1.26
C MET A 15 10.05 3.50 0.05
N ASN A 16 11.32 3.06 0.02
CA ASN A 16 12.08 2.76 1.23
C ASN A 16 12.17 3.99 2.12
N GLY A 17 11.78 3.84 3.38
CA GLY A 17 11.74 4.95 4.33
C GLY A 17 10.53 5.85 4.21
N LYS A 18 9.66 5.62 3.26
CA LYS A 18 8.41 6.37 3.11
C LYS A 18 7.31 5.69 3.91
N SER A 19 6.39 6.47 4.43
CA SER A 19 5.29 5.97 5.25
C SER A 19 3.92 6.33 4.71
N SER A 20 3.85 7.11 3.62
CA SER A 20 2.58 7.54 3.06
C SER A 20 2.69 7.80 1.57
N ILE A 21 1.53 7.82 0.93
CA ILE A 21 1.39 8.20 -0.47
C ILE A 21 0.37 9.33 -0.52
N VAL A 22 0.68 10.39 -1.27
CA VAL A 22 -0.23 11.52 -1.44
C VAL A 22 -0.70 11.54 -2.89
N ILE A 23 -2.02 11.60 -3.08
CA ILE A 23 -2.64 11.78 -4.39
C ILE A 23 -3.28 13.16 -4.41
N THR A 24 -2.98 13.94 -5.45
CA THR A 24 -3.57 15.25 -5.63
C THR A 24 -4.55 15.19 -6.79
N ASP A 25 -5.79 15.63 -6.55
CA ASP A 25 -6.81 15.63 -7.59
C ASP A 25 -6.69 16.87 -8.50
N GLU A 26 -7.57 16.96 -9.49
CA GLU A 26 -7.55 18.05 -10.46
C GLU A 26 -7.84 19.41 -9.84
N ASN A 27 -8.43 19.43 -8.65
CA ASN A 27 -8.74 20.67 -7.94
C ASN A 27 -7.65 21.06 -6.94
N GLY A 28 -6.55 20.28 -6.89
CA GLY A 28 -5.45 20.54 -5.99
C GLY A 28 -5.66 19.99 -4.58
N VAL A 29 -6.72 19.21 -4.36
CA VAL A 29 -6.98 18.59 -3.06
C VAL A 29 -6.08 17.38 -2.90
N GLU A 30 -5.40 17.29 -1.76
CA GLU A 30 -4.48 16.18 -1.47
C GLU A 30 -5.17 15.12 -0.61
N TYR A 31 -4.94 13.87 -0.98
CA TYR A 31 -5.45 12.71 -0.24
C TYR A 31 -4.25 11.86 0.16
N THR A 32 -4.12 11.63 1.45
CA THR A 32 -2.96 10.91 2.00
C THR A 32 -3.36 9.51 2.43
N ALA A 33 -2.66 8.52 1.91
CA ALA A 33 -2.85 7.12 2.28
C ALA A 33 -1.69 6.65 3.15
N LYS A 34 -1.99 5.91 4.20
CA LYS A 34 -0.97 5.32 5.06
C LYS A 34 -1.51 4.08 5.75
N PHE A 35 -0.58 3.18 6.08
CA PHE A 35 -0.90 1.93 6.76
C PHE A 35 -0.11 1.85 8.07
N PRO A 36 -0.61 2.46 9.15
CA PRO A 36 0.00 2.27 10.46
C PRO A 36 0.01 0.79 10.85
N ARG A 37 1.01 0.38 11.62
CA ARG A 37 1.16 -1.03 12.00
C ARG A 37 -0.11 -1.62 12.64
N ALA A 38 -0.78 -0.86 13.50
CA ALA A 38 -2.00 -1.33 14.15
C ALA A 38 -3.11 -1.58 13.15
N LEU A 39 -3.22 -0.73 12.12
CA LEU A 39 -4.21 -0.90 11.06
C LEU A 39 -3.90 -2.16 10.24
N VAL A 40 -2.64 -2.36 9.87
CA VAL A 40 -2.22 -3.55 9.13
C VAL A 40 -2.57 -4.81 9.90
N LYS A 41 -2.25 -4.85 11.18
CA LYS A 41 -2.56 -6.01 12.01
C LYS A 41 -4.05 -6.31 12.06
N ARG A 42 -4.88 -5.28 12.23
CA ARG A 42 -6.33 -5.45 12.25
C ARG A 42 -6.84 -5.98 10.91
N MET A 43 -6.33 -5.44 9.80
CA MET A 43 -6.75 -5.87 8.48
C MET A 43 -6.34 -7.31 8.19
N GLU A 44 -5.14 -7.71 8.61
CA GLU A 44 -4.69 -9.10 8.47
C GLU A 44 -5.58 -10.04 9.28
N ASP A 45 -5.96 -9.64 10.49
CA ASP A 45 -6.88 -10.42 11.32
C ASP A 45 -8.24 -10.57 10.65
N GLU A 46 -8.63 -9.64 9.80
CA GLU A 46 -9.86 -9.68 9.01
C GLU A 46 -9.70 -10.41 7.68
N GLY A 47 -8.54 -10.98 7.43
CA GLY A 47 -8.27 -11.76 6.23
C GLY A 47 -7.72 -10.99 5.05
N VAL A 48 -7.40 -9.70 5.22
CA VAL A 48 -6.84 -8.89 4.14
C VAL A 48 -5.32 -9.08 4.13
N THR A 49 -4.89 -10.11 3.42
CA THR A 49 -3.47 -10.42 3.24
C THR A 49 -3.02 -10.03 1.84
N SER A 50 -1.70 -9.99 1.61
CA SER A 50 -1.18 -9.74 0.28
C SER A 50 -1.63 -10.81 -0.71
N GLU A 51 -1.73 -12.05 -0.25
CA GLU A 51 -2.24 -13.15 -1.06
C GLU A 51 -3.70 -12.94 -1.44
N TYR A 52 -4.55 -12.55 -0.47
CA TYR A 52 -5.95 -12.23 -0.74
C TYR A 52 -6.07 -11.13 -1.79
N ILE A 53 -5.27 -10.07 -1.66
CA ILE A 53 -5.31 -8.94 -2.59
C ILE A 53 -4.94 -9.39 -4.01
N ALA A 54 -3.86 -10.16 -4.13
CA ALA A 54 -3.40 -10.66 -5.44
C ALA A 54 -4.44 -11.58 -6.06
N ASP A 55 -4.97 -12.52 -5.28
CA ASP A 55 -5.97 -13.49 -5.78
C ASP A 55 -7.23 -12.78 -6.23
N THR A 56 -7.68 -11.77 -5.48
CA THR A 56 -8.88 -11.02 -5.81
C THR A 56 -8.69 -10.21 -7.08
N LEU A 57 -7.55 -9.53 -7.23
CA LEU A 57 -7.27 -8.74 -8.41
C LEU A 57 -7.13 -9.61 -9.67
N GLN A 58 -6.66 -10.86 -9.53
CA GLN A 58 -6.55 -11.77 -10.66
C GLN A 58 -7.89 -12.12 -11.28
N LYS A 59 -8.97 -11.98 -10.56
CA LYS A 59 -10.32 -12.22 -11.11
C LYS A 59 -10.66 -11.24 -12.22
N ALA A 60 -10.05 -10.05 -12.21
CA ALA A 60 -10.19 -9.03 -13.25
C ALA A 60 -11.65 -8.65 -13.52
N THR A 61 -12.47 -8.55 -12.48
CA THR A 61 -13.87 -8.12 -12.60
C THR A 61 -14.06 -6.82 -11.84
N VAL A 62 -15.11 -6.09 -12.19
CA VAL A 62 -15.47 -4.85 -11.50
C VAL A 62 -15.75 -5.15 -10.03
N SER A 63 -16.50 -6.22 -9.75
CA SER A 63 -16.83 -6.59 -8.36
C SER A 63 -15.59 -6.89 -7.54
N ALA A 64 -14.62 -7.63 -8.11
CA ALA A 64 -13.38 -7.95 -7.41
C ALA A 64 -12.55 -6.70 -7.17
N THR A 65 -12.49 -5.82 -8.14
CA THR A 65 -11.77 -4.56 -8.00
C THR A 65 -12.39 -3.68 -6.92
N ASP A 66 -13.71 -3.55 -6.93
CA ASP A 66 -14.43 -2.79 -5.90
C ASP A 66 -14.19 -3.38 -4.51
N GLU A 67 -14.14 -4.69 -4.40
CA GLU A 67 -13.87 -5.37 -3.13
C GLU A 67 -12.48 -5.00 -2.59
N VAL A 68 -11.46 -4.99 -3.46
CA VAL A 68 -10.11 -4.60 -3.06
C VAL A 68 -10.08 -3.13 -2.64
N PHE A 69 -10.74 -2.26 -3.38
CA PHE A 69 -10.82 -0.86 -3.00
C PHE A 69 -11.49 -0.68 -1.64
N GLU A 70 -12.58 -1.38 -1.39
CA GLU A 70 -13.29 -1.25 -0.12
C GLU A 70 -12.51 -1.82 1.06
N ARG A 71 -11.91 -3.00 0.89
CA ARG A 71 -11.28 -3.71 1.99
C ARG A 71 -9.82 -3.34 2.21
N PHE A 72 -9.11 -2.96 1.15
CA PHE A 72 -7.68 -2.70 1.23
C PHE A 72 -7.36 -1.23 1.08
N VAL A 73 -7.84 -0.57 0.03
CA VAL A 73 -7.44 0.81 -0.29
C VAL A 73 -8.12 1.82 0.61
N LEU A 74 -9.42 1.70 0.78
CA LEU A 74 -10.21 2.65 1.55
C LEU A 74 -9.71 2.85 2.98
N PRO A 75 -9.35 1.79 3.74
CA PRO A 75 -8.83 1.99 5.09
C PRO A 75 -7.58 2.86 5.15
N ALA A 76 -6.73 2.80 4.12
CA ALA A 76 -5.51 3.60 4.07
C ALA A 76 -5.81 5.09 3.94
N PHE A 77 -6.91 5.44 3.27
CA PHE A 77 -7.31 6.82 3.05
C PHE A 77 -8.22 7.36 4.15
N ASN A 78 -8.80 6.50 4.98
CA ASN A 78 -9.60 6.92 6.12
C ASN A 78 -8.74 6.91 7.36
N ASN A 79 -8.29 8.09 7.77
CA ASN A 79 -7.41 8.27 8.92
C ASN A 79 -7.90 9.45 9.76
N ASP A 80 -7.12 9.84 10.76
CA ASP A 80 -7.53 10.87 11.71
C ASP A 80 -7.81 12.23 11.07
N CYS A 81 -7.17 12.51 9.94
CA CYS A 81 -7.24 13.82 9.28
C CYS A 81 -8.16 13.84 8.07
N GLN A 82 -8.71 12.68 7.67
CA GLN A 82 -9.33 12.59 6.37
C GLN A 82 -10.36 11.46 6.34
N LYS A 83 -11.48 11.72 5.68
CA LYS A 83 -12.52 10.72 5.44
C LYS A 83 -12.91 10.76 3.98
N VAL A 84 -12.96 9.60 3.34
CA VAL A 84 -13.42 9.48 1.95
C VAL A 84 -14.39 8.32 1.84
N THR A 85 -15.30 8.43 0.87
CA THR A 85 -16.21 7.34 0.54
C THR A 85 -15.58 6.47 -0.54
N LEU A 86 -16.13 5.26 -0.71
CA LEU A 86 -15.66 4.37 -1.78
C LEU A 86 -15.82 5.02 -3.15
N GLU A 87 -16.93 5.70 -3.40
CA GLU A 87 -17.15 6.41 -4.66
C GLU A 87 -16.11 7.48 -4.92
N GLN A 88 -15.81 8.29 -3.92
CA GLN A 88 -14.78 9.32 -4.03
C GLN A 88 -13.43 8.72 -4.35
N LEU A 89 -13.11 7.60 -3.71
CA LEU A 89 -11.84 6.92 -3.92
C LEU A 89 -11.73 6.36 -5.33
N ILE A 90 -12.77 5.71 -5.81
CA ILE A 90 -12.79 5.16 -7.16
C ILE A 90 -12.65 6.28 -8.18
N ASP A 91 -13.39 7.38 -8.01
CA ASP A 91 -13.28 8.55 -8.90
C ASP A 91 -11.85 9.10 -8.90
N LEU A 92 -11.23 9.18 -7.73
CA LEU A 92 -9.86 9.66 -7.62
C LEU A 92 -8.89 8.79 -8.41
N PHE A 93 -9.01 7.47 -8.29
CA PHE A 93 -8.13 6.54 -8.98
C PHE A 93 -8.39 6.51 -10.48
N GLU A 94 -9.64 6.68 -10.90
CA GLU A 94 -9.97 6.74 -12.33
C GLU A 94 -9.35 7.96 -12.99
N GLY A 95 -9.10 9.01 -12.24
CA GLY A 95 -8.43 10.21 -12.75
C GLY A 95 -6.91 10.09 -12.84
N LEU A 96 -6.32 9.03 -12.31
CA LEU A 96 -4.88 8.84 -12.36
C LEU A 96 -4.44 8.30 -13.72
N ASN A 97 -3.25 8.73 -14.17
CA ASN A 97 -2.65 8.20 -15.40
C ASN A 97 -2.17 6.77 -15.23
N ASP A 98 -1.75 6.43 -14.01
CA ASP A 98 -1.20 5.11 -13.72
C ASP A 98 -1.68 4.64 -12.34
N PRO A 99 -2.96 4.25 -12.25
CA PRO A 99 -3.51 3.81 -10.97
C PRO A 99 -2.87 2.53 -10.46
N MET A 100 -2.39 1.65 -11.34
CA MET A 100 -1.78 0.39 -10.90
C MET A 100 -0.49 0.64 -10.14
N THR A 101 0.30 1.65 -10.52
CA THR A 101 1.51 1.99 -9.78
C THR A 101 1.17 2.41 -8.35
N VAL A 102 0.09 3.16 -8.16
CA VAL A 102 -0.35 3.56 -6.82
C VAL A 102 -0.78 2.35 -6.01
N ILE A 103 -1.53 1.42 -6.62
CA ILE A 103 -1.95 0.20 -5.91
C ILE A 103 -0.73 -0.63 -5.50
N GLN A 104 0.26 -0.77 -6.37
CA GLN A 104 1.49 -1.48 -6.04
C GLN A 104 2.24 -0.79 -4.90
N ALA A 105 2.29 0.55 -4.91
CA ALA A 105 2.91 1.31 -3.83
C ALA A 105 2.18 1.12 -2.51
N LEU A 106 0.85 1.04 -2.55
CA LEU A 106 0.06 0.75 -1.35
C LEU A 106 0.38 -0.64 -0.79
N ILE A 107 0.57 -1.63 -1.65
CA ILE A 107 0.97 -2.97 -1.22
C ILE A 107 2.34 -2.92 -0.54
N VAL A 108 3.28 -2.16 -1.08
CA VAL A 108 4.60 -1.98 -0.46
C VAL A 108 4.46 -1.39 0.93
N LEU A 109 3.65 -0.35 1.09
CA LEU A 109 3.40 0.26 2.41
C LEU A 109 2.73 -0.72 3.37
N TYR A 110 1.78 -1.50 2.87
CA TYR A 110 1.05 -2.47 3.67
C TYR A 110 1.96 -3.57 4.21
N MET A 111 2.95 -3.96 3.42
CA MET A 111 3.90 -5.00 3.81
C MET A 111 5.11 -4.46 4.56
N ALA A 112 5.25 -3.15 4.68
CA ALA A 112 6.42 -2.54 5.30
C ALA A 112 6.69 -3.03 6.73
N PRO A 113 5.67 -3.21 7.61
CA PRO A 113 5.95 -3.73 8.95
C PRO A 113 6.59 -5.12 8.96
N VAL A 114 6.22 -5.97 8.01
CA VAL A 114 6.82 -7.31 7.87
C VAL A 114 8.19 -7.22 7.23
N THR A 115 8.28 -6.48 6.13
CA THR A 115 9.52 -6.32 5.39
C THR A 115 10.63 -5.73 6.26
N ALA A 116 10.28 -4.78 7.11
CA ALA A 116 11.24 -4.13 8.00
C ALA A 116 11.90 -5.13 8.98
N LEU A 117 11.23 -6.25 9.28
CA LEU A 117 11.76 -7.27 10.17
C LEU A 117 12.71 -8.23 9.46
N PHE A 118 12.50 -8.46 8.17
CA PHE A 118 13.19 -9.53 7.44
C PHE A 118 14.22 -9.05 6.44
N GLU A 119 14.09 -7.83 5.93
CA GLU A 119 15.08 -7.29 5.01
C GLU A 119 16.32 -6.83 5.76
N LYS A 120 17.48 -7.08 5.15
CA LYS A 120 18.73 -6.56 5.69
C LYS A 120 18.79 -5.07 5.44
N LYS A 121 19.01 -4.32 6.50
CA LYS A 121 19.19 -2.90 6.44
C LYS A 121 20.67 -2.55 6.36
N ASN A 122 20.95 -1.34 5.93
CA ASN A 122 22.29 -0.79 6.01
C ASN A 122 22.69 -0.78 7.50
N PRO A 123 23.80 -1.45 7.87
CA PRO A 123 24.19 -1.55 9.28
C PRO A 123 24.35 -0.20 9.99
N THR A 124 24.75 0.83 9.26
CA THR A 124 24.94 2.15 9.86
C THR A 124 23.64 2.82 10.27
N LYS A 125 22.51 2.31 9.79
CA LYS A 125 21.18 2.87 10.10
C LYS A 125 20.40 2.04 11.08
N SER A 126 20.98 0.97 11.59
CA SER A 126 20.31 0.12 12.57
C SER A 126 20.15 0.84 13.89
N ARG A 127 18.93 0.87 14.41
CA ARG A 127 18.64 1.46 15.72
C ARG A 127 18.75 0.43 16.84
N ALA A 128 18.63 -0.83 16.51
CA ALA A 128 18.77 -1.93 17.45
C ALA A 128 19.69 -2.97 16.84
N LYS A 129 20.46 -3.66 17.68
CA LYS A 129 21.39 -4.69 17.26
C LYS A 129 21.22 -5.92 18.13
N PHE A 130 21.57 -7.06 17.60
CA PHE A 130 21.66 -8.28 18.38
C PHE A 130 22.95 -9.02 18.03
N ARG A 131 23.34 -9.92 18.90
CA ARG A 131 24.48 -10.79 18.64
C ARG A 131 24.26 -12.13 19.34
N PHE A 132 24.88 -13.16 18.79
CA PHE A 132 24.89 -14.47 19.44
C PHE A 132 26.01 -14.50 20.47
N VAL A 133 25.73 -15.06 21.60
CA VAL A 133 26.68 -15.15 22.71
C VAL A 133 27.14 -16.56 22.91
#